data_fb19d256560a6b51ba2f9ec97fabe473
#
_entry.id   fb19d256560a6b51ba2f9ec97fabe473
#
_cell.length_a   1.000
_cell.length_b   1.000
_cell.length_c   1.000
_cell.angle_alpha   90.00
_cell.angle_beta   90.00
_cell.angle_gamma   90.00
#
_symmetry.space_group_name_H-M   'P 1'
#
loop_
_entity.id
_entity.type
_entity.pdbx_description
1 polymer ?
#
loop_
_entity_poly.entity_id
_entity_poly.type
_entity_poly.pdbx_seq_one_letter_code
_entity_poly.pdbx_strand_id
1 'polypeptide(L)'
;MKISAIIQARMGSTRLPGKTLLPIEGKPMLWHVVERVRRSAHIGQIVIATTRQSQDDEVAEFARVHGLSLYRGDEHDVLDRLYQTAVTYGSNPIVRVTPDCPLHDPVVIDAVVSEYLRGGCDYASNTLNYTYPEGLDVEVFSLKALERAWKEARKPSEREHVTSYIRNHPDLFRIKDVRGPYQYGTFHWSVDEPADLEFVRAVYRHLYQEGAIFGLEEVLALLKAHPNLARINEAVEINAGYKKALREEAVHGGVLPLDRSLDCLAQAESVIPGASQTFSKSWTQFSRGVSPLFVEEAEGCLLTDVDGNRYIDFSMALCPVILGYNHPTINEAIAAQLRKGIVFSLPHRLEIELAQELVRLIPCAEMALFGKNGSDATSAAVRVARAHTGRDHVVACGYHGWHDWYIGTTTRAGGVPKAVRELSHSVPYNDLRALEGLLEMHRREVAAVIMEPVGVIPPVPGYLEGVRELTTHHGTLLIFDEVITGFRMHLGGAQAFFGVVPDLAAFGKAMGNGMPIAAIVGRREIMQVFNDIFFSTTFGGEALSLAASLATI
;
A
#
# COMPACT_ATOMS: atom_id res chain seq x y z
N MET A 1 45.86 -3.85 16.80
CA MET A 1 44.77 -3.20 16.07
C MET A 1 43.50 -3.61 16.76
N LYS A 2 42.65 -2.67 17.14
CA LYS A 2 41.40 -3.02 17.91
C LYS A 2 40.27 -3.10 16.93
N ILE A 3 39.80 -4.31 16.60
CA ILE A 3 38.64 -4.53 15.73
C ILE A 3 37.38 -4.31 16.56
N SER A 4 36.54 -3.41 16.09
CA SER A 4 35.28 -3.08 16.78
C SER A 4 34.09 -3.56 15.95
N ALA A 5 33.19 -4.31 16.60
CA ALA A 5 31.85 -4.53 16.05
C ALA A 5 30.94 -3.36 16.43
N ILE A 6 30.33 -2.73 15.44
CA ILE A 6 29.31 -1.70 15.65
C ILE A 6 27.94 -2.28 15.31
N ILE A 7 27.06 -2.37 16.31
CA ILE A 7 25.71 -2.87 16.19
C ILE A 7 24.75 -1.69 16.17
N GLN A 8 24.09 -1.46 15.02
CA GLN A 8 23.11 -0.39 14.84
C GLN A 8 21.75 -0.85 15.40
N ALA A 9 21.26 -0.27 16.50
CA ALA A 9 20.05 -0.72 17.16
C ALA A 9 19.09 0.45 17.39
N ARG A 10 17.81 0.29 17.03
CA ARG A 10 16.73 1.24 17.32
C ARG A 10 15.39 0.53 17.55
N MET A 11 14.47 1.19 18.24
CA MET A 11 13.12 0.66 18.51
C MET A 11 12.13 0.91 17.36
N GLY A 12 12.43 1.89 16.48
CA GLY A 12 11.56 2.38 15.41
C GLY A 12 11.45 1.47 14.18
N SER A 13 11.10 0.20 14.35
CA SER A 13 10.75 -0.70 13.25
C SER A 13 9.27 -0.55 12.88
N THR A 14 8.95 -0.32 11.60
CA THR A 14 7.56 -0.18 11.13
C THR A 14 6.85 -1.53 10.92
N ARG A 15 7.59 -2.58 10.53
CA ARG A 15 7.05 -3.94 10.30
C ARG A 15 6.87 -4.73 11.59
N LEU A 16 7.80 -4.59 12.54
CA LEU A 16 7.76 -5.25 13.84
C LEU A 16 8.26 -4.26 14.92
N PRO A 17 7.36 -3.43 15.48
CA PRO A 17 7.74 -2.41 16.47
C PRO A 17 8.45 -3.00 17.68
N GLY A 18 9.55 -2.36 18.11
CA GLY A 18 10.32 -2.79 19.26
C GLY A 18 11.12 -4.08 19.08
N LYS A 19 11.23 -4.63 17.85
CA LYS A 19 11.84 -5.94 17.58
C LYS A 19 13.20 -6.15 18.23
N THR A 20 14.01 -5.10 18.33
CA THR A 20 15.36 -5.13 18.91
C THR A 20 15.40 -5.71 20.34
N LEU A 21 14.38 -5.44 21.14
CA LEU A 21 14.29 -5.91 22.52
C LEU A 21 13.23 -6.99 22.76
N LEU A 22 12.56 -7.49 21.71
CA LEU A 22 11.62 -8.62 21.86
C LEU A 22 12.33 -9.85 22.42
N PRO A 23 11.69 -10.58 23.35
CA PRO A 23 12.32 -11.71 24.03
C PRO A 23 12.40 -12.95 23.15
N ILE A 24 13.56 -13.62 23.19
CA ILE A 24 13.83 -14.96 22.68
C ILE A 24 14.42 -15.74 23.87
N GLU A 25 13.79 -16.85 24.26
CA GLU A 25 14.18 -17.66 25.44
C GLU A 25 14.48 -16.80 26.69
N GLY A 26 13.59 -15.82 26.95
CA GLY A 26 13.67 -14.93 28.14
C GLY A 26 14.74 -13.85 28.11
N LYS A 27 15.51 -13.70 27.02
CA LYS A 27 16.51 -12.64 26.84
C LYS A 27 16.12 -11.77 25.64
N PRO A 28 16.41 -10.44 25.65
CA PRO A 28 16.19 -9.59 24.48
C PRO A 28 16.92 -10.09 23.24
N MET A 29 16.34 -9.91 22.04
CA MET A 29 16.98 -10.30 20.77
C MET A 29 18.38 -9.70 20.63
N LEU A 30 18.56 -8.43 20.97
CA LEU A 30 19.86 -7.73 20.95
C LEU A 30 20.88 -8.41 21.88
N TRP A 31 20.45 -9.01 22.99
CA TRP A 31 21.34 -9.77 23.89
C TRP A 31 21.96 -10.97 23.16
N HIS A 32 21.14 -11.71 22.41
CA HIS A 32 21.62 -12.85 21.63
C HIS A 32 22.63 -12.44 20.56
N VAL A 33 22.37 -11.34 19.86
CA VAL A 33 23.32 -10.80 18.87
C VAL A 33 24.64 -10.42 19.54
N VAL A 34 24.60 -9.69 20.66
CA VAL A 34 25.80 -9.27 21.41
C VAL A 34 26.61 -10.48 21.88
N GLU A 35 25.95 -11.48 22.48
CA GLU A 35 26.65 -12.67 22.98
C GLU A 35 27.32 -13.48 21.84
N ARG A 36 26.71 -13.57 20.68
CA ARG A 36 27.25 -14.23 19.51
C ARG A 36 28.46 -13.47 18.94
N VAL A 37 28.34 -12.15 18.79
CA VAL A 37 29.45 -11.28 18.34
C VAL A 37 30.63 -11.34 19.33
N ARG A 38 30.36 -11.41 20.63
CA ARG A 38 31.37 -11.51 21.69
C ARG A 38 32.20 -12.79 21.62
N ARG A 39 31.68 -13.85 21.02
CA ARG A 39 32.38 -15.13 20.82
C ARG A 39 33.33 -15.16 19.62
N SER A 40 33.30 -14.14 18.75
CA SER A 40 34.26 -14.01 17.67
C SER A 40 35.69 -13.85 18.22
N ALA A 41 36.65 -14.58 17.65
CA ALA A 41 38.05 -14.50 18.06
C ALA A 41 38.72 -13.16 17.68
N HIS A 42 38.15 -12.43 16.72
CA HIS A 42 38.71 -11.20 16.21
C HIS A 42 38.14 -9.92 16.81
N ILE A 43 36.93 -9.97 17.41
CA ILE A 43 36.28 -8.78 17.94
C ILE A 43 36.80 -8.42 19.33
N GLY A 44 37.44 -7.25 19.43
CA GLY A 44 37.99 -6.75 20.69
C GLY A 44 37.10 -5.70 21.39
N GLN A 45 36.09 -5.20 20.73
CA GLN A 45 35.13 -4.23 21.27
C GLN A 45 33.79 -4.34 20.58
N ILE A 46 32.71 -4.15 21.35
CA ILE A 46 31.34 -4.04 20.82
C ILE A 46 30.82 -2.64 21.19
N VAL A 47 30.27 -1.94 20.21
CA VAL A 47 29.65 -0.63 20.39
C VAL A 47 28.22 -0.67 19.87
N ILE A 48 27.28 -0.25 20.71
CA ILE A 48 25.88 -0.05 20.29
C ILE A 48 25.74 1.36 19.72
N ALA A 49 25.25 1.48 18.50
CA ALA A 49 24.96 2.75 17.83
C ALA A 49 23.44 2.94 17.72
N THR A 50 22.86 3.76 18.60
CA THR A 50 21.41 4.02 18.66
C THR A 50 21.08 5.49 18.34
N THR A 51 19.79 5.86 18.39
CA THR A 51 19.37 7.23 18.06
C THR A 51 19.25 8.10 19.31
N ARG A 52 19.05 9.41 19.11
CA ARG A 52 18.78 10.38 20.19
C ARG A 52 17.31 10.42 20.60
N GLN A 53 16.44 9.65 19.93
CA GLN A 53 15.02 9.61 20.23
C GLN A 53 14.76 8.95 21.58
N SER A 54 13.76 9.43 22.30
CA SER A 54 13.40 8.90 23.63
C SER A 54 12.92 7.44 23.58
N GLN A 55 12.32 7.00 22.49
CA GLN A 55 11.95 5.60 22.29
C GLN A 55 13.14 4.64 22.32
N ASP A 56 14.37 5.14 22.06
CA ASP A 56 15.61 4.35 22.05
C ASP A 56 16.36 4.44 23.41
N ASP A 57 15.77 5.05 24.43
CA ASP A 57 16.34 5.07 25.79
C ASP A 57 16.44 3.65 26.37
N GLU A 58 15.53 2.75 26.01
CA GLU A 58 15.59 1.33 26.40
C GLU A 58 16.81 0.61 25.81
N VAL A 59 17.21 0.93 24.57
CA VAL A 59 18.43 0.40 23.94
C VAL A 59 19.67 0.98 24.62
N ALA A 60 19.65 2.26 24.99
CA ALA A 60 20.75 2.89 25.73
C ALA A 60 20.90 2.28 27.14
N GLU A 61 19.79 2.03 27.82
CA GLU A 61 19.80 1.34 29.13
C GLU A 61 20.29 -0.11 29.02
N PHE A 62 19.87 -0.82 27.97
CA PHE A 62 20.41 -2.14 27.67
C PHE A 62 21.95 -2.12 27.55
N ALA A 63 22.48 -1.18 26.78
CA ALA A 63 23.94 -1.05 26.63
C ALA A 63 24.63 -0.76 27.98
N ARG A 64 24.07 0.10 28.81
CA ARG A 64 24.59 0.43 30.13
C ARG A 64 24.61 -0.79 31.07
N VAL A 65 23.49 -1.53 31.14
CA VAL A 65 23.35 -2.71 32.00
C VAL A 65 24.33 -3.82 31.62
N HIS A 66 24.59 -3.98 30.31
CA HIS A 66 25.49 -5.03 29.81
C HIS A 66 26.95 -4.59 29.64
N GLY A 67 27.31 -3.38 30.11
CA GLY A 67 28.68 -2.84 30.09
C GLY A 67 29.20 -2.62 28.66
N LEU A 68 28.32 -2.29 27.71
CA LEU A 68 28.68 -2.03 26.32
C LEU A 68 28.96 -0.55 26.08
N SER A 69 29.87 -0.26 25.14
CA SER A 69 30.06 1.10 24.63
C SER A 69 28.81 1.55 23.88
N LEU A 70 28.42 2.83 24.04
CA LEU A 70 27.20 3.38 23.46
C LEU A 70 27.48 4.69 22.73
N TYR A 71 26.95 4.84 21.52
CA TYR A 71 26.88 6.11 20.81
C TYR A 71 25.42 6.43 20.44
N ARG A 72 25.02 7.70 20.56
CA ARG A 72 23.67 8.16 20.15
C ARG A 72 23.81 9.22 19.03
N GLY A 73 23.23 8.96 17.87
CA GLY A 73 23.32 9.82 16.70
C GLY A 73 21.97 10.13 16.05
N ASP A 74 22.00 10.56 14.80
CA ASP A 74 20.82 10.87 14.01
C ASP A 74 19.98 9.62 13.74
N GLU A 75 18.64 9.78 13.66
CA GLU A 75 17.73 8.68 13.42
C GLU A 75 17.72 8.26 11.93
N HIS A 76 17.72 9.24 11.03
CA HIS A 76 17.54 9.04 9.60
C HIS A 76 18.88 8.85 8.86
N ASP A 77 19.93 9.48 9.36
CA ASP A 77 21.29 9.35 8.79
C ASP A 77 22.08 8.25 9.49
N VAL A 78 21.84 7.01 9.06
CA VAL A 78 22.47 5.83 9.66
C VAL A 78 23.97 5.79 9.33
N LEU A 79 24.37 6.26 8.13
CA LEU A 79 25.78 6.35 7.72
C LEU A 79 26.54 7.34 8.60
N ASP A 80 25.99 8.53 8.88
CA ASP A 80 26.61 9.48 9.81
C ASP A 80 26.73 8.88 11.21
N ARG A 81 25.66 8.26 11.72
CA ARG A 81 25.66 7.62 13.04
C ARG A 81 26.75 6.57 13.16
N LEU A 82 26.95 5.73 12.13
CA LEU A 82 28.01 4.73 12.12
C LEU A 82 29.40 5.36 12.04
N TYR A 83 29.59 6.36 11.18
CA TYR A 83 30.86 7.08 11.03
C TYR A 83 31.27 7.76 12.33
N GLN A 84 30.38 8.53 12.94
CA GLN A 84 30.66 9.21 14.21
C GLN A 84 30.95 8.22 15.34
N THR A 85 30.24 7.08 15.36
CA THR A 85 30.53 5.98 16.30
C THR A 85 31.96 5.46 16.11
N ALA A 86 32.34 5.18 14.86
CA ALA A 86 33.66 4.65 14.55
C ALA A 86 34.78 5.64 14.92
N VAL A 87 34.59 6.93 14.66
CA VAL A 87 35.55 7.99 15.03
C VAL A 87 35.66 8.10 16.56
N THR A 88 34.52 8.14 17.28
CA THR A 88 34.49 8.31 18.74
C THR A 88 35.23 7.18 19.46
N TYR A 89 35.12 5.95 18.98
CA TYR A 89 35.74 4.77 19.61
C TYR A 89 37.05 4.32 18.97
N GLY A 90 37.54 5.05 17.96
CA GLY A 90 38.77 4.71 17.25
C GLY A 90 38.72 3.35 16.54
N SER A 91 37.54 2.99 16.01
CA SER A 91 37.30 1.69 15.39
C SER A 91 37.93 1.61 13.99
N ASN A 92 38.92 0.75 13.82
CA ASN A 92 39.55 0.48 12.53
C ASN A 92 40.33 -0.85 12.54
N PRO A 93 39.91 -1.91 11.79
CA PRO A 93 38.72 -1.94 10.94
C PRO A 93 37.43 -1.99 11.75
N ILE A 94 36.33 -1.76 11.04
CA ILE A 94 34.96 -1.78 11.56
C ILE A 94 34.29 -3.06 11.06
N VAL A 95 33.66 -3.80 11.96
CA VAL A 95 32.73 -4.88 11.64
C VAL A 95 31.32 -4.38 11.88
N ARG A 96 30.50 -4.33 10.82
CA ARG A 96 29.10 -3.95 10.92
C ARG A 96 28.25 -5.20 11.10
N VAL A 97 27.40 -5.17 12.11
CA VAL A 97 26.43 -6.22 12.42
C VAL A 97 25.07 -5.56 12.66
N THR A 98 24.01 -6.16 12.18
CA THR A 98 22.64 -5.69 12.38
C THR A 98 21.99 -6.32 13.60
N PRO A 99 21.10 -5.62 14.32
CA PRO A 99 20.53 -6.06 15.60
C PRO A 99 19.43 -7.11 15.45
N ASP A 100 18.97 -7.35 14.25
CA ASP A 100 17.87 -8.23 13.86
C ASP A 100 18.32 -9.61 13.36
N CYS A 101 19.59 -9.94 13.57
CA CYS A 101 20.20 -11.21 13.16
C CYS A 101 20.62 -12.06 14.37
N PRO A 102 19.67 -12.57 15.18
CA PRO A 102 19.98 -13.32 16.43
C PRO A 102 20.60 -14.70 16.19
N LEU A 103 20.70 -15.15 14.95
CA LEU A 103 21.35 -16.40 14.56
C LEU A 103 22.80 -16.22 14.03
N HIS A 104 23.39 -15.02 14.14
CA HIS A 104 24.80 -14.79 13.75
C HIS A 104 25.71 -15.92 14.26
N ASP A 105 26.58 -16.39 13.39
CA ASP A 105 27.56 -17.41 13.72
C ASP A 105 28.95 -16.78 13.93
N PRO A 106 29.58 -16.93 15.09
CA PRO A 106 30.94 -16.42 15.34
C PRO A 106 31.97 -16.93 14.32
N VAL A 107 31.82 -18.15 13.82
CA VAL A 107 32.72 -18.74 12.82
C VAL A 107 32.59 -18.00 11.47
N VAL A 108 31.37 -17.63 11.08
CA VAL A 108 31.13 -16.83 9.87
C VAL A 108 31.68 -15.42 10.03
N ILE A 109 31.49 -14.80 11.20
CA ILE A 109 32.11 -13.48 11.51
C ILE A 109 33.63 -13.57 11.34
N ASP A 110 34.25 -14.57 11.95
CA ASP A 110 35.71 -14.76 11.91
C ASP A 110 36.23 -15.05 10.48
N ALA A 111 35.45 -15.78 9.67
CA ALA A 111 35.80 -16.03 8.28
C ALA A 111 35.86 -14.74 7.46
N VAL A 112 34.85 -13.85 7.57
CA VAL A 112 34.82 -12.57 6.83
C VAL A 112 35.92 -11.62 7.34
N VAL A 113 36.11 -11.54 8.66
CA VAL A 113 37.20 -10.72 9.24
C VAL A 113 38.56 -11.23 8.80
N SER A 114 38.79 -12.54 8.80
CA SER A 114 40.07 -13.13 8.35
C SER A 114 40.35 -12.84 6.89
N GLU A 115 39.34 -12.89 6.00
CA GLU A 115 39.51 -12.52 4.59
C GLU A 115 39.85 -11.04 4.44
N TYR A 116 39.23 -10.15 5.21
CA TYR A 116 39.59 -8.73 5.23
C TYR A 116 41.08 -8.53 5.69
N LEU A 117 41.49 -9.19 6.77
CA LEU A 117 42.80 -9.07 7.37
C LEU A 117 43.95 -9.64 6.47
N ARG A 118 43.64 -10.55 5.56
CA ARG A 118 44.59 -10.98 4.51
C ARG A 118 45.02 -9.82 3.62
N GLY A 119 44.27 -8.71 3.63
CA GLY A 119 44.59 -7.48 2.94
C GLY A 119 44.13 -7.46 1.48
N GLY A 120 44.48 -6.36 0.80
CA GLY A 120 44.12 -6.17 -0.61
C GLY A 120 42.71 -5.63 -0.86
N CYS A 121 41.91 -5.37 0.17
CA CYS A 121 40.57 -4.80 0.03
C CYS A 121 40.31 -3.66 1.03
N ASP A 122 39.40 -2.80 0.68
CA ASP A 122 38.86 -1.69 1.50
C ASP A 122 37.56 -2.08 2.18
N TYR A 123 36.87 -3.12 1.63
CA TYR A 123 35.61 -3.69 2.09
C TYR A 123 35.58 -5.19 1.79
N ALA A 124 35.14 -5.99 2.74
CA ALA A 124 34.87 -7.42 2.59
C ALA A 124 33.50 -7.77 3.17
N SER A 125 32.74 -8.62 2.49
CA SER A 125 31.41 -9.05 2.97
C SER A 125 30.99 -10.39 2.36
N ASN A 126 30.13 -11.10 3.07
CA ASN A 126 29.44 -12.30 2.59
C ASN A 126 28.05 -11.99 1.99
N THR A 127 27.70 -10.70 1.82
CA THR A 127 26.38 -10.26 1.32
C THR A 127 26.37 -9.84 -0.15
N LEU A 128 27.52 -9.86 -0.84
CA LEU A 128 27.60 -9.47 -2.25
C LEU A 128 26.99 -10.53 -3.17
N ASN A 129 27.27 -11.79 -2.90
CA ASN A 129 26.64 -12.95 -3.51
C ASN A 129 26.29 -13.93 -2.39
N TYR A 130 25.02 -14.01 -2.05
CA TYR A 130 24.57 -14.82 -0.94
C TYR A 130 24.82 -16.31 -1.16
N THR A 131 25.77 -16.88 -0.41
CA THR A 131 25.97 -18.32 -0.26
C THR A 131 25.61 -18.80 1.13
N TYR A 132 25.61 -17.90 2.10
CA TYR A 132 25.08 -18.08 3.44
C TYR A 132 23.61 -17.65 3.52
N PRO A 133 22.82 -18.15 4.51
CA PRO A 133 21.51 -17.59 4.80
C PRO A 133 21.58 -16.09 5.10
N GLU A 134 20.60 -15.30 4.61
CA GLU A 134 20.42 -13.93 5.07
C GLU A 134 20.14 -13.91 6.58
N GLY A 135 20.82 -13.01 7.31
CA GLY A 135 20.82 -13.00 8.78
C GLY A 135 22.12 -13.54 9.39
N LEU A 136 23.06 -14.02 8.54
CA LEU A 136 24.47 -14.23 8.89
C LEU A 136 25.37 -13.16 8.27
N ASP A 137 24.83 -11.98 8.04
CA ASP A 137 25.42 -10.90 7.27
C ASP A 137 26.55 -10.22 8.05
N VAL A 138 27.73 -10.19 7.47
CA VAL A 138 28.92 -9.58 8.05
C VAL A 138 29.59 -8.67 7.02
N GLU A 139 29.86 -7.46 7.42
CA GLU A 139 30.55 -6.46 6.60
C GLU A 139 31.76 -5.92 7.37
N VAL A 140 32.92 -5.91 6.72
CA VAL A 140 34.18 -5.44 7.31
C VAL A 140 34.83 -4.40 6.39
N PHE A 141 35.16 -3.24 6.94
CA PHE A 141 35.74 -2.14 6.15
C PHE A 141 36.60 -1.22 6.99
N SER A 142 37.47 -0.46 6.28
CA SER A 142 38.34 0.52 6.91
C SER A 142 37.57 1.79 7.30
N LEU A 143 38.04 2.49 8.32
CA LEU A 143 37.53 3.83 8.67
C LEU A 143 37.70 4.80 7.47
N LYS A 144 38.76 4.65 6.66
CA LYS A 144 38.96 5.47 5.46
C LYS A 144 37.89 5.23 4.39
N ALA A 145 37.50 3.99 4.18
CA ALA A 145 36.40 3.66 3.25
C ALA A 145 35.06 4.22 3.73
N LEU A 146 34.78 4.10 5.03
CA LEU A 146 33.58 4.66 5.65
C LEU A 146 33.56 6.20 5.58
N GLU A 147 34.70 6.86 5.84
CA GLU A 147 34.84 8.31 5.75
C GLU A 147 34.55 8.83 4.34
N ARG A 148 35.06 8.14 3.33
CA ARG A 148 34.82 8.49 1.93
C ARG A 148 33.31 8.34 1.60
N ALA A 149 32.71 7.22 1.96
CA ALA A 149 31.27 7.02 1.79
C ALA A 149 30.45 8.11 2.51
N TRP A 150 30.81 8.44 3.75
CA TRP A 150 30.16 9.49 4.53
C TRP A 150 30.23 10.88 3.86
N LYS A 151 31.36 11.22 3.24
CA LYS A 151 31.58 12.50 2.54
C LYS A 151 30.89 12.56 1.19
N GLU A 152 30.82 11.46 0.45
CA GLU A 152 30.43 11.43 -0.96
C GLU A 152 29.00 10.92 -1.20
N ALA A 153 28.44 10.08 -0.33
CA ALA A 153 27.08 9.58 -0.43
C ALA A 153 26.04 10.71 -0.31
N ARG A 154 25.14 10.80 -1.31
CA ARG A 154 24.08 11.82 -1.37
C ARG A 154 22.68 11.24 -1.37
N LYS A 155 22.52 10.01 -1.84
CA LYS A 155 21.23 9.36 -1.98
C LYS A 155 20.70 8.89 -0.63
N PRO A 156 19.37 9.01 -0.36
CA PRO A 156 18.77 8.51 0.88
C PRO A 156 19.06 7.03 1.14
N SER A 157 18.99 6.18 0.11
CA SER A 157 19.32 4.75 0.24
C SER A 157 20.78 4.50 0.64
N GLU A 158 21.71 5.34 0.21
CA GLU A 158 23.12 5.24 0.58
C GLU A 158 23.37 5.70 2.02
N ARG A 159 22.59 6.70 2.49
CA ARG A 159 22.67 7.22 3.87
C ARG A 159 22.03 6.26 4.87
N GLU A 160 20.94 5.57 4.49
CA GLU A 160 20.24 4.59 5.32
C GLU A 160 20.95 3.22 5.35
N HIS A 161 21.37 2.71 4.19
CA HIS A 161 21.96 1.37 4.08
C HIS A 161 23.49 1.36 4.15
N VAL A 162 24.10 2.41 4.69
CA VAL A 162 25.49 2.57 5.13
C VAL A 162 26.56 2.17 4.10
N THR A 163 26.60 0.90 3.71
CA THR A 163 27.65 0.33 2.84
C THR A 163 27.25 0.27 1.36
N SER A 164 26.01 0.67 1.04
CA SER A 164 25.53 0.67 -0.36
C SER A 164 26.36 1.58 -1.26
N TYR A 165 26.80 2.75 -0.78
CA TYR A 165 27.74 3.60 -1.53
C TYR A 165 29.04 2.85 -1.88
N ILE A 166 29.63 2.14 -0.91
CA ILE A 166 30.87 1.37 -1.13
C ILE A 166 30.63 0.27 -2.16
N ARG A 167 29.55 -0.49 -2.02
CA ARG A 167 29.22 -1.62 -2.90
C ARG A 167 28.90 -1.18 -4.33
N ASN A 168 28.30 -0.02 -4.49
CA ASN A 168 27.88 0.51 -5.80
C ASN A 168 29.00 1.22 -6.56
N HIS A 169 30.19 1.44 -5.94
CA HIS A 169 31.32 2.10 -6.56
C HIS A 169 32.60 1.22 -6.53
N PRO A 170 32.59 0.07 -7.24
CA PRO A 170 33.74 -0.84 -7.28
C PRO A 170 34.98 -0.23 -7.98
N ASP A 171 34.80 0.88 -8.69
CA ASP A 171 35.87 1.72 -9.25
C ASP A 171 36.61 2.54 -8.18
N LEU A 172 35.96 2.85 -7.06
CA LEU A 172 36.51 3.66 -5.97
C LEU A 172 37.03 2.83 -4.79
N PHE A 173 36.55 1.59 -4.65
CA PHE A 173 36.82 0.71 -3.52
C PHE A 173 37.23 -0.68 -3.99
N ARG A 174 38.23 -1.26 -3.35
CA ARG A 174 38.60 -2.66 -3.55
C ARG A 174 37.70 -3.55 -2.73
N ILE A 175 36.75 -4.22 -3.38
CA ILE A 175 35.71 -5.01 -2.76
C ILE A 175 36.04 -6.50 -2.81
N LYS A 176 35.89 -7.20 -1.68
CA LYS A 176 36.09 -8.64 -1.56
C LYS A 176 34.78 -9.35 -1.24
N ASP A 177 34.38 -10.24 -2.14
CA ASP A 177 33.24 -11.15 -1.93
C ASP A 177 33.69 -12.39 -1.17
N VAL A 178 33.13 -12.65 -0.01
CA VAL A 178 33.48 -13.78 0.86
C VAL A 178 32.39 -14.84 0.76
N ARG A 179 32.68 -15.91 0.04
CA ARG A 179 31.75 -17.02 -0.19
C ARG A 179 32.07 -18.20 0.68
N GLY A 180 31.03 -18.82 1.24
CA GLY A 180 31.10 -20.12 1.87
C GLY A 180 30.90 -21.27 0.86
N PRO A 181 31.11 -22.51 1.29
CA PRO A 181 30.88 -23.70 0.47
C PRO A 181 29.38 -24.05 0.32
N TYR A 182 28.50 -23.14 0.70
CA TYR A 182 27.05 -23.34 0.81
C TYR A 182 26.30 -22.72 -0.37
N GLN A 183 25.03 -23.11 -0.53
CA GLN A 183 24.08 -22.55 -1.49
C GLN A 183 22.74 -22.23 -0.78
N TYR A 184 22.84 -21.54 0.37
CA TYR A 184 21.69 -21.27 1.25
C TYR A 184 21.23 -19.82 1.21
N GLY A 185 21.59 -19.05 0.18
CA GLY A 185 21.20 -17.66 0.01
C GLY A 185 19.70 -17.40 -0.16
N THR A 186 18.90 -18.46 -0.26
CA THR A 186 17.43 -18.35 -0.29
C THR A 186 16.79 -18.46 1.09
N PHE A 187 17.54 -18.80 2.14
CA PHE A 187 17.03 -18.79 3.51
C PHE A 187 17.06 -17.39 4.11
N HIS A 188 15.97 -17.02 4.77
CA HIS A 188 15.79 -15.76 5.47
C HIS A 188 15.79 -15.98 6.98
N TRP A 189 16.88 -15.59 7.67
CA TRP A 189 17.10 -15.81 9.11
C TRP A 189 17.20 -14.50 9.90
N SER A 190 17.06 -13.34 9.24
CA SER A 190 16.89 -12.05 9.94
C SER A 190 15.45 -11.89 10.42
N VAL A 191 15.24 -11.09 11.46
CA VAL A 191 13.91 -10.85 12.04
C VAL A 191 13.39 -9.50 11.55
N ASP A 192 12.50 -9.52 10.56
CA ASP A 192 11.87 -8.34 10.01
C ASP A 192 10.36 -8.29 10.24
N GLU A 193 9.71 -9.45 10.22
CA GLU A 193 8.27 -9.63 10.36
C GLU A 193 7.93 -10.60 11.51
N PRO A 194 6.67 -10.67 11.95
CA PRO A 194 6.27 -11.61 13.01
C PRO A 194 6.60 -13.07 12.72
N ALA A 195 6.50 -13.50 11.44
CA ALA A 195 6.84 -14.85 11.02
C ALA A 195 8.33 -15.18 11.23
N ASP A 196 9.22 -14.21 11.00
CA ASP A 196 10.65 -14.40 11.24
C ASP A 196 10.96 -14.61 12.72
N LEU A 197 10.31 -13.81 13.58
CA LEU A 197 10.45 -13.96 15.02
C LEU A 197 9.95 -15.32 15.49
N GLU A 198 8.87 -15.82 14.92
CA GLU A 198 8.34 -17.16 15.21
C GLU A 198 9.32 -18.24 14.78
N PHE A 199 9.88 -18.14 13.58
CA PHE A 199 10.91 -19.03 13.07
C PHE A 199 12.13 -19.05 14.01
N VAL A 200 12.68 -17.89 14.34
CA VAL A 200 13.84 -17.78 15.22
C VAL A 200 13.54 -18.36 16.61
N ARG A 201 12.40 -18.05 17.19
CA ARG A 201 11.97 -18.66 18.47
C ARG A 201 11.86 -20.17 18.40
N ALA A 202 11.39 -20.70 17.27
CA ALA A 202 11.32 -22.14 17.07
C ALA A 202 12.71 -22.78 17.01
N VAL A 203 13.67 -22.14 16.32
CA VAL A 203 15.08 -22.58 16.31
C VAL A 203 15.67 -22.56 17.73
N TYR A 204 15.48 -21.45 18.44
CA TYR A 204 16.00 -21.31 19.80
C TYR A 204 15.41 -22.33 20.78
N ARG A 205 14.11 -22.62 20.73
CA ARG A 205 13.48 -23.68 21.58
C ARG A 205 14.11 -25.04 21.41
N HIS A 206 14.70 -25.34 20.27
CA HIS A 206 15.35 -26.63 20.01
C HIS A 206 16.84 -26.64 20.35
N LEU A 207 17.53 -25.53 20.15
CA LEU A 207 18.99 -25.50 20.18
C LEU A 207 19.59 -24.69 21.34
N TYR A 208 18.78 -23.81 21.98
CA TYR A 208 19.30 -22.93 23.02
C TYR A 208 19.68 -23.69 24.27
N GLN A 209 20.91 -23.46 24.71
CA GLN A 209 21.42 -23.91 26.02
C GLN A 209 22.15 -22.72 26.65
N GLU A 210 21.86 -22.43 27.93
CA GLU A 210 22.49 -21.31 28.61
C GLU A 210 24.03 -21.48 28.68
N GLY A 211 24.75 -20.43 28.25
CA GLY A 211 26.22 -20.45 28.20
C GLY A 211 26.83 -21.10 26.96
N ALA A 212 26.05 -21.81 26.14
CA ALA A 212 26.50 -22.36 24.85
C ALA A 212 25.97 -21.56 23.66
N ILE A 213 26.68 -21.64 22.52
CA ILE A 213 26.25 -21.05 21.25
C ILE A 213 26.20 -22.15 20.21
N PHE A 214 25.04 -22.34 19.60
CA PHE A 214 24.88 -23.14 18.39
C PHE A 214 25.21 -22.30 17.15
N GLY A 215 25.76 -22.92 16.11
CA GLY A 215 26.15 -22.23 14.86
C GLY A 215 25.27 -22.60 13.67
N LEU A 216 25.77 -22.26 12.49
CA LEU A 216 25.12 -22.51 11.20
C LEU A 216 24.80 -24.01 11.00
N GLU A 217 25.77 -24.88 11.28
CA GLU A 217 25.63 -26.33 11.04
C GLU A 217 24.53 -26.95 11.88
N GLU A 218 24.40 -26.55 13.15
CA GLU A 218 23.35 -27.05 14.05
C GLU A 218 21.97 -26.57 13.58
N VAL A 219 21.85 -25.33 13.10
CA VAL A 219 20.57 -24.82 12.54
C VAL A 219 20.22 -25.60 11.26
N LEU A 220 21.18 -25.82 10.36
CA LEU A 220 20.95 -26.60 9.14
C LEU A 220 20.57 -28.06 9.44
N ALA A 221 21.20 -28.67 10.42
CA ALA A 221 20.86 -30.03 10.88
C ALA A 221 19.43 -30.09 11.46
N LEU A 222 19.04 -29.05 12.23
CA LEU A 222 17.68 -28.93 12.77
C LEU A 222 16.65 -28.79 11.63
N LEU A 223 16.88 -27.92 10.66
CA LEU A 223 15.97 -27.70 9.52
C LEU A 223 15.85 -28.95 8.64
N LYS A 224 16.92 -29.71 8.51
CA LYS A 224 16.89 -31.00 7.81
C LYS A 224 16.06 -32.05 8.56
N ALA A 225 16.13 -32.07 9.90
CA ALA A 225 15.33 -32.97 10.73
C ALA A 225 13.86 -32.54 10.83
N HIS A 226 13.60 -31.22 10.76
CA HIS A 226 12.28 -30.60 10.90
C HIS A 226 11.98 -29.62 9.76
N PRO A 227 11.71 -30.10 8.52
CA PRO A 227 11.54 -29.23 7.35
C PRO A 227 10.38 -28.25 7.44
N ASN A 228 9.40 -28.51 8.29
CA ASN A 228 8.28 -27.60 8.55
C ASN A 228 8.72 -26.28 9.20
N LEU A 229 9.85 -26.25 9.91
CA LEU A 229 10.37 -25.01 10.50
C LEU A 229 10.79 -24.02 9.44
N ALA A 230 11.41 -24.47 8.34
CA ALA A 230 11.81 -23.61 7.24
C ALA A 230 10.62 -22.93 6.50
N ARG A 231 9.41 -23.49 6.64
CA ARG A 231 8.19 -22.94 6.01
C ARG A 231 7.57 -21.79 6.78
N ILE A 232 7.95 -21.58 8.04
CA ILE A 232 7.32 -20.58 8.91
C ILE A 232 7.42 -19.18 8.29
N ASN A 233 8.55 -18.86 7.67
CA ASN A 233 8.79 -17.55 7.04
C ASN A 233 9.20 -17.63 5.55
N GLU A 234 8.87 -18.73 4.88
CA GLU A 234 9.19 -18.94 3.46
C GLU A 234 8.63 -17.85 2.52
N ALA A 235 7.53 -17.21 2.91
CA ALA A 235 6.88 -16.15 2.13
C ALA A 235 7.51 -14.77 2.31
N VAL A 236 8.46 -14.59 3.23
CA VAL A 236 9.07 -13.28 3.50
C VAL A 236 10.12 -12.95 2.44
N GLU A 237 10.03 -11.75 1.87
CA GLU A 237 10.93 -11.31 0.79
C GLU A 237 12.30 -10.93 1.34
N ILE A 238 13.36 -11.54 0.80
CA ILE A 238 14.77 -11.25 1.12
C ILE A 238 15.15 -9.83 0.70
N ASN A 239 15.82 -9.08 1.59
CA ASN A 239 16.24 -7.68 1.37
C ASN A 239 15.08 -6.73 1.03
N ALA A 240 13.87 -6.98 1.49
CA ALA A 240 12.69 -6.17 1.19
C ALA A 240 12.88 -4.67 1.50
N GLY A 241 13.57 -4.34 2.61
CA GLY A 241 13.87 -2.95 2.99
C GLY A 241 14.75 -2.22 1.97
N TYR A 242 15.82 -2.84 1.53
CA TYR A 242 16.73 -2.25 0.52
C TYR A 242 16.08 -2.15 -0.86
N LYS A 243 15.36 -3.18 -1.29
CA LYS A 243 14.61 -3.16 -2.55
C LYS A 243 13.53 -2.07 -2.54
N LYS A 244 12.87 -1.85 -1.41
CA LYS A 244 11.91 -0.77 -1.23
C LYS A 244 12.60 0.60 -1.37
N ALA A 245 13.72 0.83 -0.67
CA ALA A 245 14.47 2.07 -0.75
C ALA A 245 14.95 2.35 -2.20
N LEU A 246 15.45 1.33 -2.93
CA LEU A 246 15.85 1.48 -4.33
C LEU A 246 14.66 1.77 -5.26
N ARG A 247 13.50 1.16 -5.04
CA ARG A 247 12.27 1.46 -5.82
C ARG A 247 11.83 2.90 -5.58
N GLU A 248 11.83 3.34 -4.34
CA GLU A 248 11.50 4.71 -3.95
C GLU A 248 12.49 5.71 -4.57
N GLU A 249 13.78 5.41 -4.57
CA GLU A 249 14.83 6.23 -5.19
C GLU A 249 14.75 6.25 -6.73
N ALA A 250 14.46 5.11 -7.37
CA ALA A 250 14.30 5.02 -8.83
C ALA A 250 13.10 5.83 -9.34
N VAL A 251 12.06 5.95 -8.52
CA VAL A 251 10.90 6.80 -8.80
C VAL A 251 11.26 8.29 -8.66
N HIS A 252 12.24 8.65 -7.82
CA HIS A 252 12.44 10.03 -7.37
C HIS A 252 13.72 10.70 -7.85
N GLY A 253 14.59 10.09 -8.65
CA GLY A 253 15.78 10.71 -9.30
C GLY A 253 16.48 11.90 -8.59
N GLY A 254 16.06 12.26 -7.41
CA GLY A 254 16.45 13.33 -6.51
C GLY A 254 15.38 13.51 -5.43
N VAL A 255 15.75 13.98 -4.25
CA VAL A 255 14.80 14.36 -3.19
C VAL A 255 13.95 15.50 -3.72
N LEU A 256 12.67 15.24 -3.99
CA LEU A 256 11.73 16.29 -4.38
C LEU A 256 11.47 17.22 -3.17
N PRO A 257 11.47 18.54 -3.35
CA PRO A 257 11.05 19.46 -2.30
C PRO A 257 9.58 19.16 -1.94
N LEU A 258 9.27 19.08 -0.65
CA LEU A 258 7.90 18.84 -0.14
C LEU A 258 7.57 19.79 1.02
N ASP A 259 8.32 20.87 1.19
CA ASP A 259 8.18 21.78 2.34
C ASP A 259 6.78 22.41 2.38
N ARG A 260 6.29 22.91 1.26
CA ARG A 260 4.93 23.49 1.15
C ARG A 260 3.85 22.42 1.33
N SER A 261 4.07 21.22 0.81
CA SER A 261 3.17 20.07 1.02
C SER A 261 3.04 19.70 2.49
N LEU A 262 4.14 19.70 3.24
CA LEU A 262 4.14 19.43 4.68
C LEU A 262 3.47 20.54 5.49
N ASP A 263 3.69 21.80 5.12
CA ASP A 263 3.00 22.94 5.71
C ASP A 263 1.48 22.88 5.45
N CYS A 264 1.08 22.57 4.23
CA CYS A 264 -0.33 22.36 3.88
C CYS A 264 -0.94 21.19 4.67
N LEU A 265 -0.19 20.10 4.86
CA LEU A 265 -0.64 18.95 5.65
C LEU A 265 -0.91 19.35 7.10
N ALA A 266 0.02 20.06 7.74
CA ALA A 266 -0.15 20.53 9.13
C ALA A 266 -1.39 21.44 9.28
N GLN A 267 -1.64 22.33 8.31
CA GLN A 267 -2.84 23.16 8.29
C GLN A 267 -4.11 22.32 8.09
N ALA A 268 -4.10 21.38 7.14
CA ALA A 268 -5.25 20.53 6.84
C ALA A 268 -5.62 19.63 8.03
N GLU A 269 -4.63 19.03 8.72
CA GLU A 269 -4.86 18.21 9.91
C GLU A 269 -5.55 18.99 11.04
N SER A 270 -5.35 20.30 11.11
CA SER A 270 -5.98 21.14 12.13
C SER A 270 -7.47 21.43 11.89
N VAL A 271 -7.96 21.31 10.66
CA VAL A 271 -9.33 21.74 10.26
C VAL A 271 -10.12 20.70 9.46
N ILE A 272 -9.47 19.64 8.96
CA ILE A 272 -10.10 18.60 8.14
C ILE A 272 -9.79 17.23 8.74
N PRO A 273 -10.81 16.46 9.18
CA PRO A 273 -10.59 15.08 9.63
C PRO A 273 -9.91 14.23 8.56
N GLY A 274 -8.71 13.66 8.88
CA GLY A 274 -7.91 12.90 7.93
C GLY A 274 -7.21 13.75 6.85
N ALA A 275 -7.18 15.08 7.01
CA ALA A 275 -6.55 16.06 6.12
C ALA A 275 -7.01 15.99 4.64
N SER A 276 -8.16 15.35 4.37
CA SER A 276 -8.71 15.20 3.02
C SER A 276 -10.21 14.93 3.07
N GLN A 277 -10.96 15.43 2.07
CA GLN A 277 -12.39 15.14 1.92
C GLN A 277 -12.65 13.69 1.42
N THR A 278 -11.64 13.04 0.87
CA THR A 278 -11.76 11.68 0.32
C THR A 278 -10.72 10.77 0.94
N PHE A 279 -11.16 9.67 1.56
CA PHE A 279 -10.28 8.71 2.23
C PHE A 279 -9.11 8.26 1.34
N SER A 280 -9.40 7.87 0.09
CA SER A 280 -8.37 7.40 -0.86
C SER A 280 -7.40 8.50 -1.35
N LYS A 281 -7.66 9.78 -1.03
CA LYS A 281 -6.76 10.91 -1.30
C LYS A 281 -6.04 11.39 -0.05
N SER A 282 -6.35 10.82 1.13
CA SER A 282 -5.67 11.17 2.38
C SER A 282 -4.20 10.76 2.34
N TRP A 283 -3.34 11.55 2.95
CA TRP A 283 -1.92 11.27 3.13
C TRP A 283 -1.65 9.89 3.75
N THR A 284 -2.60 9.35 4.52
CA THR A 284 -2.51 8.02 5.13
C THR A 284 -2.50 6.86 4.11
N GLN A 285 -2.82 7.13 2.86
CA GLN A 285 -2.79 6.17 1.76
C GLN A 285 -1.49 6.23 0.95
N PHE A 286 -0.57 7.11 1.31
CA PHE A 286 0.68 7.38 0.58
C PHE A 286 1.89 7.35 1.53
N SER A 287 3.08 7.19 0.96
CA SER A 287 4.34 7.20 1.74
C SER A 287 4.66 8.64 2.20
N ARG A 288 4.64 8.86 3.51
CA ARG A 288 4.93 10.18 4.08
C ARG A 288 6.36 10.61 3.77
N GLY A 289 6.52 11.89 3.36
CA GLY A 289 7.82 12.50 3.09
C GLY A 289 8.41 12.19 1.71
N VAL A 290 7.71 11.40 0.87
CA VAL A 290 8.17 11.07 -0.48
C VAL A 290 7.07 11.20 -1.54
N SER A 291 5.80 11.07 -1.16
CA SER A 291 4.67 11.18 -2.08
C SER A 291 4.11 12.60 -2.13
N PRO A 292 3.58 13.05 -3.30
CA PRO A 292 2.85 14.31 -3.37
C PRO A 292 1.62 14.26 -2.45
N LEU A 293 1.30 15.36 -1.81
CA LEU A 293 0.21 15.46 -0.84
C LEU A 293 -0.90 16.42 -1.30
N PHE A 294 -0.53 17.53 -1.93
CA PHE A 294 -1.46 18.57 -2.39
C PHE A 294 -1.13 18.98 -3.80
N VAL A 295 -2.15 19.04 -4.65
CA VAL A 295 -2.04 19.41 -6.07
C VAL A 295 -2.39 20.88 -6.24
N GLU A 296 -1.57 21.62 -7.00
CA GLU A 296 -1.84 23.00 -7.38
C GLU A 296 -2.62 23.06 -8.71
N GLU A 297 -2.13 22.33 -9.73
CA GLU A 297 -2.73 22.31 -11.08
C GLU A 297 -2.51 20.97 -11.79
N ALA A 298 -3.25 20.75 -12.87
CA ALA A 298 -3.08 19.57 -13.70
C ALA A 298 -3.48 19.83 -15.15
N GLU A 299 -2.76 19.20 -16.10
CA GLU A 299 -3.00 19.29 -17.53
C GLU A 299 -2.72 17.96 -18.23
N GLY A 300 -3.61 17.51 -19.10
CA GLY A 300 -3.48 16.21 -19.77
C GLY A 300 -3.37 15.07 -18.76
N CYS A 301 -2.23 14.37 -18.73
CA CYS A 301 -1.96 13.30 -17.76
C CYS A 301 -1.04 13.73 -16.62
N LEU A 302 -0.66 15.00 -16.52
CA LEU A 302 0.31 15.51 -15.57
C LEU A 302 -0.39 16.29 -14.46
N LEU A 303 0.03 16.04 -13.22
CA LEU A 303 -0.26 16.94 -12.11
C LEU A 303 1.01 17.67 -11.66
N THR A 304 0.82 18.91 -11.17
CA THR A 304 1.86 19.69 -10.49
C THR A 304 1.43 19.87 -9.03
N ASP A 305 2.29 19.48 -8.09
CA ASP A 305 2.01 19.68 -6.67
C ASP A 305 2.30 21.14 -6.23
N VAL A 306 1.94 21.46 -4.98
CA VAL A 306 2.15 22.81 -4.42
C VAL A 306 3.63 23.20 -4.29
N ASP A 307 4.55 22.24 -4.35
CA ASP A 307 5.99 22.45 -4.35
C ASP A 307 6.58 22.64 -5.76
N GLY A 308 5.75 22.47 -6.81
CA GLY A 308 6.13 22.60 -8.22
C GLY A 308 6.65 21.31 -8.85
N ASN A 309 6.59 20.18 -8.16
CA ASN A 309 6.98 18.89 -8.72
C ASN A 309 5.90 18.37 -9.68
N ARG A 310 6.31 17.72 -10.77
CA ARG A 310 5.41 17.18 -11.80
C ARG A 310 5.36 15.67 -11.78
N TYR A 311 4.17 15.10 -11.90
CA TYR A 311 3.90 13.67 -11.84
C TYR A 311 2.99 13.23 -12.98
N ILE A 312 3.17 12.01 -13.49
CA ILE A 312 2.18 11.34 -14.35
C ILE A 312 1.11 10.72 -13.45
N ASP A 313 -0.15 11.16 -13.61
CA ASP A 313 -1.25 10.64 -12.81
C ASP A 313 -1.93 9.42 -13.46
N PHE A 314 -1.58 8.23 -12.98
CA PHE A 314 -2.26 6.99 -13.37
C PHE A 314 -3.59 6.75 -12.62
N SER A 315 -3.85 7.49 -11.52
CA SER A 315 -5.09 7.36 -10.76
C SER A 315 -6.25 8.14 -11.38
N MET A 316 -5.95 9.12 -12.26
CA MET A 316 -6.94 9.94 -12.96
C MET A 316 -8.00 10.51 -12.00
N ALA A 317 -7.55 11.12 -10.89
CA ALA A 317 -8.38 11.67 -9.81
C ALA A 317 -9.33 10.63 -9.17
N LEU A 318 -8.97 9.36 -9.09
CA LEU A 318 -9.80 8.18 -8.77
C LEU A 318 -10.80 7.85 -9.90
N CYS A 319 -10.31 7.86 -11.14
CA CYS A 319 -10.99 7.47 -12.37
C CYS A 319 -12.00 8.47 -13.01
N PRO A 320 -12.35 9.67 -12.50
CA PRO A 320 -13.25 10.54 -13.23
C PRO A 320 -12.61 11.21 -14.44
N VAL A 321 -11.31 11.49 -14.43
CA VAL A 321 -10.64 12.20 -15.54
C VAL A 321 -10.25 11.18 -16.62
N ILE A 322 -11.04 11.06 -17.68
CA ILE A 322 -10.84 10.07 -18.76
C ILE A 322 -10.16 10.66 -20.00
N LEU A 323 -10.46 11.92 -20.34
CA LEU A 323 -9.90 12.63 -21.50
C LEU A 323 -8.68 13.49 -21.14
N GLY A 324 -8.23 13.43 -19.89
CA GLY A 324 -7.17 14.26 -19.35
C GLY A 324 -7.69 15.48 -18.60
N TYR A 325 -6.81 16.02 -17.74
CA TYR A 325 -7.05 17.24 -17.00
C TYR A 325 -7.11 18.45 -17.92
N ASN A 326 -7.91 19.46 -17.55
CA ASN A 326 -8.00 20.75 -18.23
C ASN A 326 -8.29 20.61 -19.74
N HIS A 327 -9.17 19.66 -20.12
CA HIS A 327 -9.46 19.37 -21.52
C HIS A 327 -10.15 20.56 -22.22
N PRO A 328 -9.61 21.12 -23.34
CA PRO A 328 -10.07 22.38 -23.92
C PRO A 328 -11.55 22.38 -24.28
N THR A 329 -12.04 21.35 -24.97
CA THR A 329 -13.44 21.27 -25.41
C THR A 329 -14.43 21.26 -24.23
N ILE A 330 -14.08 20.54 -23.15
CA ILE A 330 -14.92 20.46 -21.96
C ILE A 330 -14.91 21.79 -21.22
N ASN A 331 -13.75 22.43 -21.07
CA ASN A 331 -13.62 23.74 -20.46
C ASN A 331 -14.41 24.81 -21.22
N GLU A 332 -14.40 24.77 -22.55
CA GLU A 332 -15.17 25.68 -23.39
C GLU A 332 -16.67 25.49 -23.19
N ALA A 333 -17.15 24.24 -23.15
CA ALA A 333 -18.55 23.93 -22.89
C ALA A 333 -19.00 24.43 -21.51
N ILE A 334 -18.19 24.21 -20.47
CA ILE A 334 -18.43 24.70 -19.10
C ILE A 334 -18.46 26.26 -19.10
N ALA A 335 -17.46 26.89 -19.69
CA ALA A 335 -17.36 28.36 -19.74
C ALA A 335 -18.52 29.00 -20.54
N ALA A 336 -18.97 28.35 -21.60
CA ALA A 336 -20.13 28.81 -22.38
C ALA A 336 -21.43 28.71 -21.55
N GLN A 337 -21.63 27.61 -20.81
CA GLN A 337 -22.78 27.44 -19.96
C GLN A 337 -22.75 28.32 -18.70
N LEU A 338 -21.57 28.55 -18.12
CA LEU A 338 -21.38 29.45 -16.96
C LEU A 338 -21.94 30.85 -17.21
N ARG A 339 -21.75 31.37 -18.42
CA ARG A 339 -22.28 32.69 -18.84
C ARG A 339 -23.82 32.73 -18.92
N LYS A 340 -24.50 31.58 -18.97
CA LYS A 340 -25.98 31.47 -19.02
C LYS A 340 -26.60 31.19 -17.66
N GLY A 341 -25.79 30.75 -16.68
CA GLY A 341 -26.22 30.34 -15.33
C GLY A 341 -25.94 28.87 -15.05
N ILE A 342 -26.02 28.52 -13.77
CA ILE A 342 -25.56 27.22 -13.24
C ILE A 342 -26.75 26.37 -12.77
N VAL A 343 -27.58 26.90 -11.90
CA VAL A 343 -28.74 26.21 -11.30
C VAL A 343 -29.96 27.10 -11.48
N PHE A 344 -31.08 26.48 -11.85
CA PHE A 344 -32.32 27.19 -12.16
C PHE A 344 -33.49 26.70 -11.32
N SER A 345 -34.54 27.52 -11.19
CA SER A 345 -35.77 27.12 -10.50
C SER A 345 -36.66 26.20 -11.34
N LEU A 346 -36.32 25.97 -12.59
CA LEU A 346 -37.01 25.06 -13.52
C LEU A 346 -35.98 24.14 -14.18
N PRO A 347 -36.42 22.96 -14.69
CA PRO A 347 -35.54 22.04 -15.43
C PRO A 347 -34.87 22.74 -16.63
N HIS A 348 -33.62 22.40 -16.88
CA HIS A 348 -32.84 22.90 -17.99
C HIS A 348 -32.85 21.95 -19.18
N ARG A 349 -32.83 22.45 -20.41
CA ARG A 349 -32.86 21.65 -21.65
C ARG A 349 -31.75 20.61 -21.75
N LEU A 350 -30.58 20.90 -21.20
CA LEU A 350 -29.44 19.97 -21.16
C LEU A 350 -29.78 18.65 -20.42
N GLU A 351 -30.74 18.65 -19.48
CA GLU A 351 -31.21 17.41 -18.84
C GLU A 351 -31.83 16.47 -19.86
N ILE A 352 -32.65 17.02 -20.78
CA ILE A 352 -33.27 16.24 -21.85
C ILE A 352 -32.22 15.72 -22.82
N GLU A 353 -31.31 16.59 -23.27
CA GLU A 353 -30.28 16.26 -24.24
C GLU A 353 -29.36 15.15 -23.73
N LEU A 354 -28.90 15.25 -22.48
CA LEU A 354 -28.05 14.21 -21.88
C LEU A 354 -28.83 12.91 -21.64
N ALA A 355 -30.08 12.97 -21.17
CA ALA A 355 -30.89 11.78 -20.99
C ALA A 355 -31.11 11.02 -22.32
N GLN A 356 -31.39 11.76 -23.42
CA GLN A 356 -31.52 11.18 -24.75
C GLN A 356 -30.24 10.52 -25.23
N GLU A 357 -29.08 11.13 -24.96
CA GLU A 357 -27.79 10.56 -25.34
C GLU A 357 -27.48 9.27 -24.53
N LEU A 358 -27.77 9.24 -23.22
CA LEU A 358 -27.62 8.04 -22.41
C LEU A 358 -28.54 6.90 -22.92
N VAL A 359 -29.80 7.22 -23.21
CA VAL A 359 -30.76 6.23 -23.75
C VAL A 359 -30.30 5.70 -25.13
N ARG A 360 -29.67 6.51 -25.94
CA ARG A 360 -29.12 6.10 -27.24
C ARG A 360 -27.93 5.16 -27.13
N LEU A 361 -27.06 5.36 -26.11
CA LEU A 361 -25.77 4.67 -26.00
C LEU A 361 -25.79 3.43 -25.13
N ILE A 362 -26.60 3.44 -24.06
CA ILE A 362 -26.53 2.41 -23.00
C ILE A 362 -27.62 1.36 -23.22
N PRO A 363 -27.28 0.07 -23.34
CA PRO A 363 -28.24 -1.00 -23.71
C PRO A 363 -29.45 -1.12 -22.80
N CYS A 364 -29.30 -0.98 -21.47
CA CYS A 364 -30.42 -1.08 -20.53
C CYS A 364 -31.24 0.21 -20.39
N ALA A 365 -30.78 1.34 -20.96
CA ALA A 365 -31.36 2.65 -20.70
C ALA A 365 -32.58 2.94 -21.57
N GLU A 366 -33.75 3.05 -20.95
CA GLU A 366 -34.97 3.57 -21.55
C GLU A 366 -35.40 4.91 -20.92
N MET A 367 -34.89 5.18 -19.72
CA MET A 367 -35.03 6.46 -18.99
C MET A 367 -33.77 6.73 -18.16
N ALA A 368 -33.55 8.01 -17.79
CA ALA A 368 -32.44 8.45 -16.99
C ALA A 368 -32.86 9.49 -15.95
N LEU A 369 -32.21 9.46 -14.76
CA LEU A 369 -32.25 10.50 -13.73
C LEU A 369 -30.84 10.85 -13.28
N PHE A 370 -30.61 12.08 -12.86
CA PHE A 370 -29.28 12.59 -12.51
C PHE A 370 -29.12 12.83 -11.00
N GLY A 371 -27.91 12.56 -10.51
CA GLY A 371 -27.39 12.88 -9.18
C GLY A 371 -26.02 13.56 -9.30
N LYS A 372 -25.28 13.66 -8.19
CA LYS A 372 -23.97 14.34 -8.17
C LYS A 372 -22.80 13.40 -7.96
N ASN A 373 -23.01 12.30 -7.28
CA ASN A 373 -21.96 11.31 -7.06
C ASN A 373 -22.48 9.87 -7.25
N GLY A 374 -21.56 8.92 -7.39
CA GLY A 374 -21.92 7.52 -7.59
C GLY A 374 -22.81 6.95 -6.49
N SER A 375 -22.62 7.38 -5.24
CA SER A 375 -23.46 6.94 -4.11
C SER A 375 -24.92 7.38 -4.25
N ASP A 376 -25.20 8.53 -4.87
CA ASP A 376 -26.58 8.96 -5.16
C ASP A 376 -27.23 7.98 -6.13
N ALA A 377 -26.53 7.67 -7.24
CA ALA A 377 -27.04 6.78 -8.29
C ALA A 377 -27.24 5.34 -7.79
N THR A 378 -26.26 4.77 -7.07
CA THR A 378 -26.36 3.40 -6.53
C THR A 378 -27.46 3.29 -5.47
N SER A 379 -27.61 4.29 -4.60
CA SER A 379 -28.68 4.31 -3.61
C SER A 379 -30.05 4.52 -4.22
N ALA A 380 -30.18 5.34 -5.27
CA ALA A 380 -31.41 5.49 -6.03
C ALA A 380 -31.79 4.17 -6.71
N ALA A 381 -30.81 3.46 -7.31
CA ALA A 381 -31.03 2.16 -7.93
C ALA A 381 -31.55 1.11 -6.93
N VAL A 382 -30.95 1.04 -5.74
CA VAL A 382 -31.40 0.15 -4.67
C VAL A 382 -32.79 0.54 -4.17
N ARG A 383 -33.07 1.84 -3.99
CA ARG A 383 -34.36 2.32 -3.52
C ARG A 383 -35.47 1.99 -4.53
N VAL A 384 -35.27 2.24 -5.80
CA VAL A 384 -36.29 1.94 -6.81
C VAL A 384 -36.47 0.44 -6.99
N ALA A 385 -35.43 -0.36 -6.86
CA ALA A 385 -35.51 -1.81 -6.90
C ALA A 385 -36.36 -2.36 -5.75
N ARG A 386 -36.16 -1.88 -4.52
CA ARG A 386 -37.00 -2.21 -3.37
C ARG A 386 -38.47 -1.84 -3.60
N ALA A 387 -38.73 -0.63 -4.07
CA ALA A 387 -40.11 -0.16 -4.32
C ALA A 387 -40.80 -0.96 -5.44
N HIS A 388 -40.08 -1.26 -6.53
CA HIS A 388 -40.61 -2.03 -7.67
C HIS A 388 -40.93 -3.48 -7.30
N THR A 389 -40.05 -4.13 -6.51
CA THR A 389 -40.21 -5.55 -6.15
C THR A 389 -41.04 -5.79 -4.91
N GLY A 390 -41.21 -4.77 -4.06
CA GLY A 390 -41.82 -4.91 -2.71
C GLY A 390 -40.94 -5.74 -1.75
N ARG A 391 -39.62 -5.82 -1.99
CA ARG A 391 -38.67 -6.62 -1.21
C ARG A 391 -37.63 -5.72 -0.56
N ASP A 392 -37.01 -6.17 0.55
CA ASP A 392 -36.13 -5.33 1.35
C ASP A 392 -34.63 -5.67 1.23
N HIS A 393 -34.26 -6.94 1.03
CA HIS A 393 -32.88 -7.39 1.00
C HIS A 393 -32.16 -6.99 -0.28
N VAL A 394 -30.87 -6.71 -0.15
CA VAL A 394 -29.96 -6.39 -1.28
C VAL A 394 -28.68 -7.19 -1.15
N VAL A 395 -28.20 -7.72 -2.26
CA VAL A 395 -26.90 -8.39 -2.36
C VAL A 395 -25.93 -7.48 -3.09
N ALA A 396 -24.81 -7.17 -2.47
CA ALA A 396 -23.75 -6.33 -3.02
C ALA A 396 -22.51 -7.17 -3.40
N CYS A 397 -21.92 -6.87 -4.56
CA CYS A 397 -20.65 -7.47 -5.02
C CYS A 397 -19.74 -6.37 -5.58
N GLY A 398 -18.73 -5.96 -4.81
CA GLY A 398 -17.85 -4.83 -5.13
C GLY A 398 -18.05 -3.63 -4.21
N TYR A 399 -17.59 -2.44 -4.64
CA TYR A 399 -17.70 -1.19 -3.90
C TYR A 399 -18.80 -0.28 -4.46
N HIS A 400 -19.75 0.16 -3.62
CA HIS A 400 -20.94 0.88 -4.08
C HIS A 400 -21.19 2.23 -3.37
N GLY A 401 -20.14 2.85 -2.86
CA GLY A 401 -20.22 4.16 -2.22
C GLY A 401 -20.23 4.10 -0.69
N TRP A 402 -20.70 5.19 -0.03
CA TRP A 402 -20.55 5.36 1.40
C TRP A 402 -21.89 5.38 2.18
N HIS A 403 -23.04 5.23 1.50
CA HIS A 403 -24.33 5.23 2.16
C HIS A 403 -24.56 3.97 3.02
N ASP A 404 -25.37 4.10 4.05
CA ASP A 404 -25.58 3.10 5.12
C ASP A 404 -25.86 1.69 4.61
N TRP A 405 -26.70 1.57 3.58
CA TRP A 405 -27.10 0.27 3.03
C TRP A 405 -25.90 -0.54 2.51
N TYR A 406 -24.87 0.14 2.00
CA TYR A 406 -23.65 -0.53 1.52
C TYR A 406 -22.56 -0.58 2.60
N ILE A 407 -22.24 0.55 3.28
CA ILE A 407 -21.20 0.60 4.33
C ILE A 407 -21.53 -0.36 5.47
N GLY A 408 -22.82 -0.65 5.71
CA GLY A 408 -23.28 -1.65 6.67
C GLY A 408 -22.72 -3.06 6.44
N THR A 409 -22.30 -3.41 5.21
CA THR A 409 -21.68 -4.71 4.86
C THR A 409 -20.18 -4.74 5.12
N THR A 410 -19.55 -3.63 5.50
CA THR A 410 -18.10 -3.48 5.63
C THR A 410 -17.63 -3.44 7.09
N THR A 411 -16.30 -3.53 7.30
CA THR A 411 -15.68 -3.37 8.62
C THR A 411 -15.77 -1.94 9.17
N ARG A 412 -16.18 -0.96 8.36
CA ARG A 412 -16.35 0.46 8.73
C ARG A 412 -17.80 0.86 8.99
N ALA A 413 -18.61 -0.07 9.44
CA ALA A 413 -20.06 0.10 9.68
C ALA A 413 -20.41 0.89 10.97
N GLY A 414 -19.45 1.58 11.60
CA GLY A 414 -19.73 2.42 12.78
C GLY A 414 -20.79 3.48 12.47
N GLY A 415 -21.84 3.56 13.31
CA GLY A 415 -22.97 4.49 13.12
C GLY A 415 -24.12 3.95 12.25
N VAL A 416 -23.93 2.85 11.52
CA VAL A 416 -25.01 2.24 10.73
C VAL A 416 -25.93 1.40 11.64
N PRO A 417 -27.26 1.64 11.63
CA PRO A 417 -28.21 0.87 12.43
C PRO A 417 -28.17 -0.63 12.10
N LYS A 418 -28.36 -1.47 13.13
CA LYS A 418 -28.36 -2.94 12.96
C LYS A 418 -29.38 -3.41 11.92
N ALA A 419 -30.59 -2.86 11.96
CA ALA A 419 -31.66 -3.20 11.01
C ALA A 419 -31.28 -2.93 9.55
N VAL A 420 -30.48 -1.88 9.27
CA VAL A 420 -29.99 -1.61 7.90
C VAL A 420 -28.94 -2.63 7.49
N ARG A 421 -28.06 -3.01 8.42
CA ARG A 421 -27.02 -4.01 8.16
C ARG A 421 -27.59 -5.40 7.87
N GLU A 422 -28.68 -5.77 8.55
CA GLU A 422 -29.33 -7.07 8.38
C GLU A 422 -30.01 -7.24 7.00
N LEU A 423 -30.33 -6.14 6.32
CA LEU A 423 -30.95 -6.13 5.00
C LEU A 423 -29.94 -6.09 3.84
N SER A 424 -28.65 -6.02 4.14
CA SER A 424 -27.61 -5.91 3.13
C SER A 424 -26.59 -7.04 3.26
N HIS A 425 -26.39 -7.77 2.20
CA HIS A 425 -25.51 -8.93 2.14
C HIS A 425 -24.39 -8.70 1.13
N SER A 426 -23.25 -9.37 1.30
CA SER A 426 -22.15 -9.32 0.33
C SER A 426 -21.77 -10.72 -0.13
N VAL A 427 -21.40 -10.83 -1.42
CA VAL A 427 -20.87 -12.06 -2.01
C VAL A 427 -19.52 -11.79 -2.66
N PRO A 428 -18.59 -12.78 -2.66
CA PRO A 428 -17.34 -12.67 -3.38
C PRO A 428 -17.56 -12.53 -4.89
N TYR A 429 -16.69 -11.75 -5.53
CA TYR A 429 -16.69 -11.65 -7.00
C TYR A 429 -16.21 -12.97 -7.63
N ASN A 430 -16.78 -13.33 -8.78
CA ASN A 430 -16.54 -14.60 -9.48
C ASN A 430 -17.01 -15.87 -8.71
N ASP A 431 -17.93 -15.74 -7.77
CA ASP A 431 -18.49 -16.87 -7.02
C ASP A 431 -20.02 -16.99 -7.21
N LEU A 432 -20.43 -17.67 -8.29
CA LEU A 432 -21.87 -17.94 -8.56
C LEU A 432 -22.51 -18.82 -7.49
N ARG A 433 -21.77 -19.73 -6.86
CA ARG A 433 -22.33 -20.62 -5.83
C ARG A 433 -22.69 -19.85 -4.55
N ALA A 434 -21.84 -18.91 -4.15
CA ALA A 434 -22.14 -18.05 -3.02
C ALA A 434 -23.35 -17.17 -3.29
N LEU A 435 -23.48 -16.63 -4.50
CA LEU A 435 -24.67 -15.86 -4.92
C LEU A 435 -25.94 -16.72 -4.92
N GLU A 436 -25.91 -17.89 -5.54
CA GLU A 436 -27.04 -18.83 -5.56
C GLU A 436 -27.49 -19.21 -4.15
N GLY A 437 -26.56 -19.62 -3.29
CA GLY A 437 -26.84 -19.98 -1.90
C GLY A 437 -27.51 -18.86 -1.11
N LEU A 438 -27.11 -17.60 -1.34
CA LEU A 438 -27.70 -16.45 -0.68
C LEU A 438 -29.11 -16.13 -1.24
N LEU A 439 -29.31 -16.21 -2.56
CA LEU A 439 -30.61 -16.03 -3.19
C LEU A 439 -31.62 -17.12 -2.78
N GLU A 440 -31.18 -18.35 -2.57
CA GLU A 440 -32.01 -19.44 -2.03
C GLU A 440 -32.33 -19.23 -0.55
N MET A 441 -31.36 -18.79 0.27
CA MET A 441 -31.56 -18.52 1.69
C MET A 441 -32.60 -17.41 1.92
N HIS A 442 -32.59 -16.37 1.09
CA HIS A 442 -33.51 -15.22 1.13
C HIS A 442 -34.52 -15.24 -0.03
N ARG A 443 -35.06 -16.41 -0.31
CA ARG A 443 -35.95 -16.63 -1.45
C ARG A 443 -37.14 -15.70 -1.42
N ARG A 444 -37.33 -14.91 -2.49
CA ARG A 444 -38.36 -13.87 -2.64
C ARG A 444 -38.26 -12.67 -1.68
N GLU A 445 -37.12 -12.49 -1.01
CA GLU A 445 -36.86 -11.35 -0.14
C GLU A 445 -35.86 -10.38 -0.74
N VAL A 446 -35.01 -10.84 -1.70
CA VAL A 446 -33.99 -10.04 -2.34
C VAL A 446 -34.58 -9.16 -3.45
N ALA A 447 -34.49 -7.85 -3.26
CA ALA A 447 -34.93 -6.84 -4.25
C ALA A 447 -33.97 -6.76 -5.44
N ALA A 448 -32.67 -6.73 -5.16
CA ALA A 448 -31.65 -6.57 -6.19
C ALA A 448 -30.32 -7.23 -5.80
N VAL A 449 -29.61 -7.66 -6.85
CA VAL A 449 -28.15 -7.87 -6.84
C VAL A 449 -27.52 -6.65 -7.50
N ILE A 450 -26.67 -5.92 -6.78
CA ILE A 450 -25.88 -4.81 -7.32
C ILE A 450 -24.41 -5.22 -7.38
N MET A 451 -23.77 -5.02 -8.54
CA MET A 451 -22.38 -5.41 -8.73
C MET A 451 -21.62 -4.49 -9.67
N GLU A 452 -20.33 -4.33 -9.43
CA GLU A 452 -19.42 -3.84 -10.45
C GLU A 452 -19.23 -4.94 -11.50
N PRO A 453 -19.55 -4.71 -12.79
CA PRO A 453 -19.39 -5.76 -13.83
C PRO A 453 -17.92 -6.14 -14.05
N VAL A 454 -16.99 -5.24 -13.72
CA VAL A 454 -15.54 -5.50 -13.63
C VAL A 454 -15.03 -4.86 -12.35
N GLY A 455 -14.45 -5.67 -11.47
CA GLY A 455 -13.75 -5.22 -10.28
C GLY A 455 -12.24 -5.06 -10.50
N VAL A 456 -11.46 -5.37 -9.47
CA VAL A 456 -9.98 -5.41 -9.54
C VAL A 456 -9.49 -6.51 -10.47
N ILE A 457 -10.23 -7.62 -10.55
CA ILE A 457 -9.99 -8.74 -11.47
C ILE A 457 -11.13 -8.80 -12.50
N PRO A 458 -10.86 -9.24 -13.73
CA PRO A 458 -11.92 -9.44 -14.73
C PRO A 458 -12.88 -10.57 -14.34
N PRO A 459 -14.11 -10.57 -14.88
CA PRO A 459 -15.02 -11.69 -14.72
C PRO A 459 -14.45 -12.94 -15.40
N VAL A 460 -14.58 -14.09 -14.73
CA VAL A 460 -14.30 -15.36 -15.39
C VAL A 460 -15.37 -15.65 -16.47
N PRO A 461 -15.04 -16.38 -17.53
CA PRO A 461 -16.01 -16.71 -18.59
C PRO A 461 -17.30 -17.32 -18.02
N GLY A 462 -18.44 -16.79 -18.43
CA GLY A 462 -19.76 -17.25 -18.00
C GLY A 462 -20.24 -16.67 -16.66
N TYR A 463 -19.43 -15.86 -15.96
CA TYR A 463 -19.82 -15.32 -14.66
C TYR A 463 -20.96 -14.30 -14.74
N LEU A 464 -20.84 -13.30 -15.61
CA LEU A 464 -21.86 -12.26 -15.74
C LEU A 464 -23.18 -12.82 -16.29
N GLU A 465 -23.09 -13.74 -17.25
CA GLU A 465 -24.25 -14.48 -17.79
C GLU A 465 -24.93 -15.30 -16.67
N GLY A 466 -24.14 -16.01 -15.85
CA GLY A 466 -24.65 -16.78 -14.72
C GLY A 466 -25.34 -15.89 -13.67
N VAL A 467 -24.79 -14.72 -13.37
CA VAL A 467 -25.44 -13.73 -12.48
C VAL A 467 -26.77 -13.28 -13.08
N ARG A 468 -26.82 -12.98 -14.41
CA ARG A 468 -28.06 -12.58 -15.07
C ARG A 468 -29.11 -13.71 -15.01
N GLU A 469 -28.72 -14.96 -15.25
CA GLU A 469 -29.60 -16.13 -15.18
C GLU A 469 -30.16 -16.34 -13.77
N LEU A 470 -29.30 -16.32 -12.74
CA LEU A 470 -29.70 -16.45 -11.33
C LEU A 470 -30.67 -15.35 -10.91
N THR A 471 -30.36 -14.09 -11.22
CA THR A 471 -31.25 -12.97 -10.85
C THR A 471 -32.60 -13.08 -11.57
N THR A 472 -32.63 -13.50 -12.83
CA THR A 472 -33.87 -13.73 -13.58
C THR A 472 -34.70 -14.86 -12.96
N HIS A 473 -34.05 -15.99 -12.61
CA HIS A 473 -34.71 -17.16 -12.01
C HIS A 473 -35.39 -16.81 -10.67
N HIS A 474 -34.73 -15.97 -9.84
CA HIS A 474 -35.26 -15.56 -8.55
C HIS A 474 -36.19 -14.34 -8.61
N GLY A 475 -36.40 -13.77 -9.81
CA GLY A 475 -37.17 -12.52 -9.97
C GLY A 475 -36.57 -11.37 -9.19
N THR A 476 -35.25 -11.32 -9.08
CA THR A 476 -34.45 -10.29 -8.42
C THR A 476 -33.90 -9.37 -9.50
N LEU A 477 -33.88 -8.05 -9.29
CA LEU A 477 -33.32 -7.14 -10.27
C LEU A 477 -31.79 -7.22 -10.28
N LEU A 478 -31.19 -7.15 -11.47
CA LEU A 478 -29.76 -6.98 -11.65
C LEU A 478 -29.42 -5.50 -11.86
N ILE A 479 -28.54 -4.95 -11.03
CA ILE A 479 -28.04 -3.58 -11.13
C ILE A 479 -26.54 -3.64 -11.42
N PHE A 480 -26.10 -3.02 -12.52
CA PHE A 480 -24.69 -2.82 -12.74
C PHE A 480 -24.24 -1.46 -12.19
N ASP A 481 -23.25 -1.49 -11.32
CA ASP A 481 -22.53 -0.30 -10.91
C ASP A 481 -21.44 -0.01 -11.96
N GLU A 482 -21.80 0.83 -12.92
CA GLU A 482 -20.93 1.28 -14.01
C GLU A 482 -20.25 2.64 -13.70
N VAL A 483 -20.19 3.03 -12.42
CA VAL A 483 -19.56 4.28 -12.00
C VAL A 483 -18.08 4.34 -12.39
N ILE A 484 -17.37 3.19 -12.43
CA ILE A 484 -16.00 3.10 -12.94
C ILE A 484 -15.98 2.64 -14.40
N THR A 485 -16.73 1.63 -14.77
CA THR A 485 -16.66 0.96 -16.07
C THR A 485 -17.35 1.71 -17.20
N GLY A 486 -18.35 2.53 -16.86
CA GLY A 486 -19.10 3.35 -17.82
C GLY A 486 -18.19 4.32 -18.57
N PHE A 487 -18.37 4.42 -19.87
CA PHE A 487 -17.58 5.26 -20.80
C PHE A 487 -16.08 4.95 -20.81
N ARG A 488 -15.64 3.90 -20.15
CA ARG A 488 -14.24 3.50 -20.04
C ARG A 488 -13.92 2.29 -20.90
N MET A 489 -14.71 1.24 -20.83
CA MET A 489 -14.51 0.00 -21.60
C MET A 489 -15.20 0.08 -22.97
N HIS A 490 -16.34 0.75 -23.01
CA HIS A 490 -17.15 0.97 -24.18
C HIS A 490 -18.06 2.19 -23.93
N LEU A 491 -18.51 2.89 -24.98
CA LEU A 491 -19.45 4.02 -24.83
C LEU A 491 -20.76 3.61 -24.15
N GLY A 492 -21.24 2.39 -24.38
CA GLY A 492 -22.41 1.81 -23.73
C GLY A 492 -22.11 1.11 -22.40
N GLY A 493 -20.91 1.32 -21.81
CA GLY A 493 -20.50 0.68 -20.56
C GLY A 493 -20.03 -0.76 -20.71
N ALA A 494 -19.71 -1.41 -19.58
CA ALA A 494 -19.31 -2.82 -19.54
C ALA A 494 -20.43 -3.74 -20.00
N GLN A 495 -21.71 -3.38 -19.79
CA GLN A 495 -22.86 -4.14 -20.29
C GLN A 495 -22.83 -4.30 -21.82
N ALA A 496 -22.43 -3.27 -22.55
CA ALA A 496 -22.26 -3.35 -24.01
C ALA A 496 -21.00 -4.15 -24.39
N PHE A 497 -19.93 -4.03 -23.61
CA PHE A 497 -18.67 -4.72 -23.86
C PHE A 497 -18.80 -6.24 -23.67
N PHE A 498 -19.50 -6.68 -22.62
CA PHE A 498 -19.69 -8.11 -22.31
C PHE A 498 -20.98 -8.71 -22.90
N GLY A 499 -21.89 -7.89 -23.40
CA GLY A 499 -23.16 -8.36 -23.95
C GLY A 499 -24.17 -8.83 -22.90
N VAL A 500 -24.00 -8.45 -21.63
CA VAL A 500 -24.92 -8.78 -20.52
C VAL A 500 -25.63 -7.52 -20.07
N VAL A 501 -26.95 -7.47 -20.24
CA VAL A 501 -27.77 -6.29 -19.98
C VAL A 501 -28.46 -6.41 -18.60
N PRO A 502 -28.20 -5.46 -17.66
CA PRO A 502 -28.87 -5.40 -16.37
C PRO A 502 -30.27 -4.77 -16.50
N ASP A 503 -31.04 -4.77 -15.39
CA ASP A 503 -32.33 -4.08 -15.32
C ASP A 503 -32.16 -2.57 -15.08
N LEU A 504 -31.12 -2.20 -14.29
CA LEU A 504 -30.73 -0.84 -13.97
C LEU A 504 -29.20 -0.72 -14.02
N ALA A 505 -28.71 0.48 -14.27
CA ALA A 505 -27.28 0.77 -14.15
C ALA A 505 -27.02 2.17 -13.57
N ALA A 506 -25.94 2.28 -12.75
CA ALA A 506 -25.48 3.53 -12.18
C ALA A 506 -24.19 3.98 -12.91
N PHE A 507 -24.16 5.24 -13.36
CA PHE A 507 -23.01 5.85 -14.04
C PHE A 507 -22.50 7.06 -13.25
N GLY A 508 -21.25 7.46 -13.49
CA GLY A 508 -20.63 8.63 -12.88
C GLY A 508 -19.21 8.83 -13.38
N LYS A 509 -18.34 9.38 -12.54
CA LYS A 509 -16.90 9.55 -12.80
C LYS A 509 -16.56 10.00 -14.23
N ALA A 510 -16.18 9.06 -15.11
CA ALA A 510 -15.78 9.33 -16.49
C ALA A 510 -16.83 10.12 -17.28
N MET A 511 -18.11 9.97 -16.97
CA MET A 511 -19.21 10.66 -17.64
C MET A 511 -19.05 12.19 -17.67
N GLY A 512 -18.42 12.79 -16.64
CA GLY A 512 -18.26 14.24 -16.53
C GLY A 512 -16.81 14.73 -16.63
N ASN A 513 -15.85 13.85 -16.91
CA ASN A 513 -14.40 14.16 -16.96
C ASN A 513 -13.91 15.05 -15.81
N GLY A 514 -14.35 14.77 -14.59
CA GLY A 514 -14.00 15.53 -13.37
C GLY A 514 -15.12 16.41 -12.82
N MET A 515 -16.14 16.77 -13.62
CA MET A 515 -17.32 17.46 -13.10
C MET A 515 -18.22 16.50 -12.32
N PRO A 516 -18.81 16.95 -11.18
CA PRO A 516 -19.60 16.11 -10.29
C PRO A 516 -20.98 15.81 -10.89
N ILE A 517 -21.11 14.66 -11.54
CA ILE A 517 -22.37 14.15 -12.08
C ILE A 517 -22.42 12.62 -11.96
N ALA A 518 -23.63 12.12 -11.73
CA ALA A 518 -23.95 10.70 -11.80
C ALA A 518 -25.33 10.53 -12.43
N ALA A 519 -25.60 9.35 -12.97
CA ALA A 519 -26.90 9.01 -13.53
C ALA A 519 -27.31 7.59 -13.09
N ILE A 520 -28.61 7.41 -12.86
CA ILE A 520 -29.26 6.11 -12.86
C ILE A 520 -30.04 5.99 -14.17
N VAL A 521 -29.86 4.85 -14.84
CA VAL A 521 -30.58 4.50 -16.08
C VAL A 521 -31.18 3.11 -15.95
N GLY A 522 -32.21 2.81 -16.72
CA GLY A 522 -32.79 1.46 -16.74
C GLY A 522 -34.10 1.37 -17.50
N ARG A 523 -34.73 0.19 -17.35
CA ARG A 523 -36.01 -0.15 -17.98
C ARG A 523 -37.10 0.81 -17.54
N ARG A 524 -37.92 1.26 -18.49
CA ARG A 524 -38.97 2.26 -18.28
C ARG A 524 -39.93 1.91 -17.15
N GLU A 525 -40.37 0.68 -17.08
CA GLU A 525 -41.32 0.22 -16.07
C GLU A 525 -40.79 0.31 -14.63
N ILE A 526 -39.46 0.14 -14.47
CA ILE A 526 -38.79 0.30 -13.17
C ILE A 526 -38.55 1.78 -12.89
N MET A 527 -38.03 2.51 -13.87
CA MET A 527 -37.71 3.93 -13.72
C MET A 527 -38.94 4.81 -13.45
N GLN A 528 -40.14 4.44 -13.97
CA GLN A 528 -41.39 5.16 -13.69
C GLN A 528 -41.80 5.10 -12.23
N VAL A 529 -41.34 4.13 -11.45
CA VAL A 529 -41.60 4.06 -9.99
C VAL A 529 -41.02 5.28 -9.26
N PHE A 530 -40.05 5.97 -9.83
CA PHE A 530 -39.56 7.25 -9.28
C PHE A 530 -40.64 8.35 -9.20
N ASN A 531 -41.76 8.24 -9.91
CA ASN A 531 -42.89 9.15 -9.73
C ASN A 531 -43.59 8.99 -8.37
N ASP A 532 -43.47 7.81 -7.75
CA ASP A 532 -44.14 7.44 -6.50
C ASP A 532 -43.17 7.45 -5.29
N ILE A 533 -41.87 7.47 -5.53
CA ILE A 533 -40.84 7.49 -4.47
C ILE A 533 -39.99 8.75 -4.56
N PHE A 534 -39.45 9.19 -3.42
CA PHE A 534 -38.69 10.42 -3.38
C PHE A 534 -37.20 10.19 -3.75
N PHE A 535 -36.79 10.70 -4.89
CA PHE A 535 -35.39 10.92 -5.27
C PHE A 535 -35.26 12.31 -5.89
N SER A 536 -34.74 13.25 -5.14
CA SER A 536 -34.59 14.63 -5.58
C SER A 536 -33.36 15.26 -4.96
N THR A 537 -32.50 15.79 -5.80
CA THR A 537 -31.29 16.49 -5.40
C THR A 537 -31.32 17.89 -6.01
N THR A 538 -31.08 18.92 -5.18
CA THR A 538 -31.10 20.34 -5.62
C THR A 538 -30.20 20.57 -6.84
N PHE A 539 -29.07 19.88 -6.91
CA PHE A 539 -28.07 20.05 -7.96
C PHE A 539 -28.10 18.95 -9.03
N GLY A 540 -29.09 18.07 -9.06
CA GLY A 540 -29.17 16.98 -10.06
C GLY A 540 -29.16 17.49 -11.49
N GLY A 541 -29.90 18.56 -11.76
CA GLY A 541 -29.96 19.26 -13.06
C GLY A 541 -29.01 20.45 -13.18
N GLU A 542 -27.89 20.51 -12.44
CA GLU A 542 -26.91 21.59 -12.51
C GLU A 542 -26.21 21.61 -13.87
N ALA A 543 -26.30 22.75 -14.56
CA ALA A 543 -26.09 22.85 -15.99
C ALA A 543 -24.61 22.77 -16.43
N LEU A 544 -23.63 23.09 -15.57
CA LEU A 544 -22.21 22.98 -15.93
C LEU A 544 -21.79 21.52 -16.08
N SER A 545 -22.23 20.67 -15.13
CA SER A 545 -21.94 19.23 -15.20
C SER A 545 -22.66 18.55 -16.36
N LEU A 546 -23.88 18.97 -16.68
CA LEU A 546 -24.63 18.48 -17.85
C LEU A 546 -23.89 18.86 -19.15
N ALA A 547 -23.45 20.12 -19.27
CA ALA A 547 -22.69 20.60 -20.44
C ALA A 547 -21.34 19.85 -20.57
N ALA A 548 -20.64 19.66 -19.46
CA ALA A 548 -19.40 18.91 -19.43
C ALA A 548 -19.60 17.45 -19.87
N SER A 549 -20.69 16.79 -19.39
CA SER A 549 -21.00 15.41 -19.79
C SER A 549 -21.28 15.28 -21.27
N LEU A 550 -22.09 16.17 -21.84
CA LEU A 550 -22.37 16.19 -23.28
C LEU A 550 -21.10 16.44 -24.12
N ALA A 551 -20.15 17.22 -23.60
CA ALA A 551 -18.88 17.46 -24.29
C ALA A 551 -17.87 16.30 -24.08
N THR A 552 -18.04 15.47 -23.05
CA THR A 552 -17.19 14.34 -22.74
C THR A 552 -17.59 13.09 -23.52
N ILE A 553 -18.89 12.83 -23.64
CA ILE A 553 -19.49 11.69 -24.33
C ILE A 553 -19.51 11.92 -25.85
#